data_b65a001f04e05e5106a4850a3cfcf840
#
_entry.id   b65a001f04e05e5106a4850a3cfcf840
#
_cell.length_a   1.000
_cell.length_b   1.000
_cell.length_c   1.000
_cell.angle_alpha   90.00
_cell.angle_beta   90.00
_cell.angle_gamma   90.00
#
_symmetry.space_group_name_H-M   'P 1'
#
loop_
_entity.id
_entity.type
_entity.pdbx_description
1 polymer ?
#
loop_
_entity_poly.entity_id
_entity_poly.type
_entity_poly.pdbx_seq_one_letter_code
_entity_poly.pdbx_strand_id
1 'polypeptide(L)'
;MPRSNNGSVENRRLTWLVTKFNEMLKTKDPAFISMLTSIGIAADSVENFIVAGGAGKHYDMTILFKDGTTKNIEHKGLTGKIENDAERPWSLTPQLLNAPYNFSEISLGYCKAWFNCMKVIKSYWPSLLPEIPEYNNWLKKDATMGKAKSEWGIALKAIRKADKENAAIIDQIYYLSIKQYWKLVKKNKKILKKFKKDLTSSIQHVLSQKHFWLNAFYETSDTIETKNIFLSVTPQISDLSVHIHLNEDTDKLPKIELQYNLTSNPNKKFKGQALMRWGNGNGIANIRWNIS
;
A
#
# COMPACT_ATOMS: atom_id res chain seq x y z
N MET A 1 -7.63 -8.99 21.99
CA MET A 1 -8.74 -8.39 21.23
C MET A 1 -8.72 -8.98 19.83
N PRO A 2 -9.84 -9.50 19.29
CA PRO A 2 -9.88 -9.94 17.89
C PRO A 2 -9.61 -8.72 17.02
N ARG A 3 -8.69 -8.87 16.04
CA ARG A 3 -8.48 -7.84 15.02
C ARG A 3 -9.83 -7.65 14.31
N SER A 4 -10.41 -6.46 14.45
CA SER A 4 -11.58 -6.05 13.68
C SER A 4 -11.31 -6.34 12.20
N ASN A 5 -12.34 -6.81 11.54
CA ASN A 5 -12.35 -7.07 10.09
C ASN A 5 -12.30 -5.70 9.36
N ASN A 6 -11.12 -5.05 9.33
CA ASN A 6 -10.94 -3.73 8.72
C ASN A 6 -11.55 -3.67 7.29
N GLY A 7 -11.45 -4.77 6.54
CA GLY A 7 -12.07 -4.87 5.22
C GLY A 7 -13.60 -4.81 5.24
N SER A 8 -14.27 -5.26 6.31
CA SER A 8 -15.73 -5.21 6.39
C SER A 8 -16.24 -3.81 6.74
N VAL A 9 -15.52 -3.07 7.59
CA VAL A 9 -15.85 -1.69 7.93
C VAL A 9 -15.61 -0.79 6.72
N GLU A 10 -14.46 -0.95 6.06
CA GLU A 10 -14.12 -0.18 4.87
C GLU A 10 -15.14 -0.36 3.75
N ASN A 11 -15.53 -1.61 3.45
CA ASN A 11 -16.57 -1.89 2.46
C ASN A 11 -17.92 -1.26 2.83
N ARG A 12 -18.33 -1.28 4.10
CA ARG A 12 -19.55 -0.63 4.56
C ARG A 12 -19.49 0.89 4.40
N ARG A 13 -18.33 1.51 4.71
CA ARG A 13 -18.08 2.94 4.49
C ARG A 13 -18.20 3.31 3.02
N LEU A 14 -17.55 2.53 2.14
CA LEU A 14 -17.62 2.76 0.69
C LEU A 14 -19.05 2.65 0.17
N THR A 15 -19.78 1.62 0.60
CA THR A 15 -21.20 1.45 0.21
C THR A 15 -22.05 2.62 0.70
N TRP A 16 -21.88 3.04 1.94
CA TRP A 16 -22.59 4.19 2.50
C TRP A 16 -22.28 5.50 1.73
N LEU A 17 -20.98 5.76 1.46
CA LEU A 17 -20.56 6.94 0.70
C LEU A 17 -21.15 6.96 -0.71
N VAL A 18 -21.10 5.84 -1.42
CA VAL A 18 -21.68 5.72 -2.77
C VAL A 18 -23.18 5.95 -2.75
N THR A 19 -23.91 5.35 -1.80
CA THR A 19 -25.36 5.58 -1.65
C THR A 19 -25.63 7.05 -1.39
N LYS A 20 -24.89 7.68 -0.47
CA LYS A 20 -25.07 9.08 -0.11
C LYS A 20 -24.78 10.03 -1.28
N PHE A 21 -23.71 9.79 -2.03
CA PHE A 21 -23.37 10.59 -3.21
C PHE A 21 -24.42 10.49 -4.31
N ASN A 22 -24.96 9.30 -4.56
CA ASN A 22 -26.02 9.10 -5.53
C ASN A 22 -27.35 9.78 -5.09
N GLU A 23 -27.66 9.76 -3.80
CA GLU A 23 -28.81 10.52 -3.24
C GLU A 23 -28.61 12.04 -3.43
N MET A 24 -27.43 12.59 -3.05
CA MET A 24 -27.12 14.00 -3.18
C MET A 24 -27.10 14.46 -4.65
N LEU A 25 -26.63 13.59 -5.56
CA LEU A 25 -26.68 13.86 -6.99
C LEU A 25 -28.13 13.94 -7.50
N LYS A 26 -28.98 12.98 -7.09
CA LYS A 26 -30.40 12.94 -7.46
C LYS A 26 -31.19 14.13 -6.91
N THR A 27 -30.92 14.54 -5.69
CA THR A 27 -31.59 15.68 -5.03
C THR A 27 -31.00 17.02 -5.43
N LYS A 28 -29.95 17.03 -6.22
CA LYS A 28 -29.17 18.22 -6.62
C LYS A 28 -28.71 19.03 -5.41
N ASP A 29 -28.17 18.35 -4.39
CA ASP A 29 -27.65 18.98 -3.18
C ASP A 29 -26.62 20.05 -3.53
N PRO A 30 -26.82 21.33 -3.14
CA PRO A 30 -25.96 22.42 -3.58
C PRO A 30 -24.51 22.29 -3.10
N ALA A 31 -24.30 21.78 -1.89
CA ALA A 31 -22.95 21.60 -1.33
C ALA A 31 -22.19 20.50 -2.08
N PHE A 32 -22.89 19.43 -2.43
CA PHE A 32 -22.30 18.34 -3.21
C PHE A 32 -21.98 18.77 -4.64
N ILE A 33 -22.88 19.51 -5.30
CA ILE A 33 -22.62 20.08 -6.63
C ILE A 33 -21.43 21.01 -6.61
N SER A 34 -21.33 21.90 -5.60
CA SER A 34 -20.18 22.78 -5.41
C SER A 34 -18.87 21.99 -5.25
N MET A 35 -18.90 20.91 -4.48
CA MET A 35 -17.75 20.01 -4.31
C MET A 35 -17.32 19.36 -5.64
N LEU A 36 -18.25 18.86 -6.45
CA LEU A 36 -17.94 18.31 -7.77
C LEU A 36 -17.35 19.38 -8.71
N THR A 37 -17.94 20.57 -8.71
CA THR A 37 -17.49 21.69 -9.53
C THR A 37 -16.05 22.11 -9.15
N SER A 38 -15.71 22.10 -7.87
CA SER A 38 -14.37 22.45 -7.38
C SER A 38 -13.25 21.53 -7.92
N ILE A 39 -13.58 20.32 -8.34
CA ILE A 39 -12.66 19.35 -8.95
C ILE A 39 -12.84 19.24 -10.47
N GLY A 40 -13.58 20.17 -11.08
CA GLY A 40 -13.79 20.22 -12.52
C GLY A 40 -14.79 19.18 -13.07
N ILE A 41 -15.75 18.74 -12.25
CA ILE A 41 -16.81 17.83 -12.66
C ILE A 41 -18.15 18.59 -12.73
N ALA A 42 -18.76 18.55 -13.91
CA ALA A 42 -20.15 19.02 -14.08
C ALA A 42 -21.10 17.93 -13.53
N ALA A 43 -21.87 18.26 -12.50
CA ALA A 43 -22.78 17.29 -11.86
C ALA A 43 -23.78 16.66 -12.85
N ASP A 44 -24.26 17.44 -13.81
CA ASP A 44 -25.21 16.98 -14.83
C ASP A 44 -24.60 15.96 -15.80
N SER A 45 -23.28 15.84 -15.89
CA SER A 45 -22.58 14.82 -16.71
C SER A 45 -22.44 13.49 -15.97
N VAL A 46 -22.62 13.47 -14.65
CA VAL A 46 -22.48 12.25 -13.83
C VAL A 46 -23.75 11.42 -13.94
N GLU A 47 -23.59 10.13 -14.20
CA GLU A 47 -24.66 9.15 -14.15
C GLU A 47 -24.82 8.60 -12.73
N ASN A 48 -23.75 8.05 -12.16
CA ASN A 48 -23.74 7.55 -10.79
C ASN A 48 -22.31 7.37 -10.24
N PHE A 49 -22.25 7.05 -8.95
CA PHE A 49 -21.06 6.56 -8.24
C PHE A 49 -21.22 5.09 -7.96
N ILE A 50 -20.13 4.31 -8.10
CA ILE A 50 -20.10 2.88 -7.82
C ILE A 50 -18.92 2.50 -6.95
N VAL A 51 -19.10 1.49 -6.09
CA VAL A 51 -17.98 0.87 -5.37
C VAL A 51 -17.16 0.07 -6.37
N ALA A 52 -15.86 0.29 -6.40
CA ALA A 52 -14.95 -0.30 -7.39
C ALA A 52 -13.65 -0.82 -6.77
N GLY A 53 -13.68 -1.39 -5.62
CA GLY A 53 -12.52 -2.03 -5.00
C GLY A 53 -12.26 -3.44 -5.55
N GLY A 54 -11.09 -4.00 -5.25
CA GLY A 54 -10.77 -5.40 -5.53
C GLY A 54 -9.31 -5.64 -5.88
N ALA A 55 -8.94 -6.91 -6.04
CA ALA A 55 -7.58 -7.31 -6.36
C ALA A 55 -7.14 -6.72 -7.71
N GLY A 56 -6.03 -5.98 -7.70
CA GLY A 56 -5.45 -5.37 -8.90
C GLY A 56 -5.96 -3.97 -9.24
N LYS A 57 -6.92 -3.43 -8.48
CA LYS A 57 -7.34 -2.03 -8.59
C LYS A 57 -6.65 -1.19 -7.52
N HIS A 58 -6.27 0.03 -7.90
CA HIS A 58 -5.60 0.99 -7.01
C HIS A 58 -6.52 2.15 -6.61
N TYR A 59 -7.84 1.92 -6.63
CA TYR A 59 -8.87 2.87 -6.28
C TYR A 59 -10.08 2.14 -5.67
N ASP A 60 -10.93 2.87 -4.96
CA ASP A 60 -11.99 2.29 -4.14
C ASP A 60 -13.39 2.58 -4.69
N MET A 61 -13.54 3.66 -5.45
CA MET A 61 -14.80 4.10 -6.05
C MET A 61 -14.57 4.58 -7.48
N THR A 62 -15.64 4.60 -8.27
CA THR A 62 -15.64 5.11 -9.64
C THR A 62 -16.83 6.02 -9.85
N ILE A 63 -16.61 7.14 -10.53
CA ILE A 63 -17.65 7.98 -11.10
C ILE A 63 -17.93 7.46 -12.51
N LEU A 64 -19.16 7.11 -12.79
CA LEU A 64 -19.63 6.80 -14.14
C LEU A 64 -20.27 8.06 -14.72
N PHE A 65 -19.88 8.43 -15.91
CA PHE A 65 -20.44 9.56 -16.65
C PHE A 65 -21.46 9.08 -17.68
N LYS A 66 -22.42 9.94 -18.04
CA LYS A 66 -23.48 9.65 -19.00
C LYS A 66 -22.98 9.30 -20.43
N ASP A 67 -21.76 9.70 -20.75
CA ASP A 67 -21.07 9.35 -21.99
C ASP A 67 -20.36 8.00 -21.94
N GLY A 68 -20.51 7.25 -20.82
CA GLY A 68 -19.87 5.96 -20.58
C GLY A 68 -18.43 6.04 -20.11
N THR A 69 -17.84 7.23 -20.00
CA THR A 69 -16.48 7.39 -19.45
C THR A 69 -16.49 7.23 -17.91
N THR A 70 -15.32 6.96 -17.36
CA THR A 70 -15.17 6.75 -15.92
C THR A 70 -13.99 7.51 -15.34
N LYS A 71 -14.12 7.94 -14.07
CA LYS A 71 -13.01 8.48 -13.28
C LYS A 71 -12.97 7.82 -11.92
N ASN A 72 -11.78 7.51 -11.46
CA ASN A 72 -11.57 6.71 -10.25
C ASN A 72 -11.24 7.58 -9.05
N ILE A 73 -11.72 7.18 -7.89
CA ILE A 73 -11.55 7.86 -6.61
C ILE A 73 -10.87 6.89 -5.64
N GLU A 74 -9.80 7.34 -5.01
CA GLU A 74 -9.20 6.69 -3.84
C GLU A 74 -9.84 7.25 -2.58
N HIS A 75 -10.36 6.38 -1.72
CA HIS A 75 -10.92 6.74 -0.42
C HIS A 75 -9.88 6.59 0.68
N LYS A 76 -9.79 7.60 1.54
CA LYS A 76 -9.01 7.56 2.78
C LYS A 76 -9.91 7.86 3.97
N GLY A 77 -10.16 6.82 4.78
CA GLY A 77 -10.83 6.97 6.05
C GLY A 77 -9.86 7.47 7.12
N LEU A 78 -10.16 8.64 7.68
CA LEU A 78 -9.38 9.28 8.74
C LEU A 78 -10.20 9.26 10.04
N THR A 79 -9.54 9.04 11.17
CA THR A 79 -10.15 9.09 12.51
C THR A 79 -9.42 10.16 13.33
N GLY A 80 -10.18 10.99 14.08
CA GLY A 80 -9.63 12.02 14.94
C GLY A 80 -10.09 13.45 14.55
N LYS A 81 -9.45 14.45 15.18
CA LYS A 81 -9.77 15.86 14.93
C LYS A 81 -9.31 16.30 13.55
N ILE A 82 -10.16 17.08 12.90
CA ILE A 82 -9.84 17.78 11.64
C ILE A 82 -8.97 18.97 11.99
N GLU A 83 -7.68 18.77 12.16
CA GLU A 83 -6.73 19.87 12.28
C GLU A 83 -5.97 19.95 10.95
N ASN A 84 -6.36 20.91 10.09
CA ASN A 84 -5.62 21.40 8.90
C ASN A 84 -5.01 20.37 7.95
N ASP A 85 -5.66 19.24 7.73
CA ASP A 85 -5.08 18.08 7.04
C ASP A 85 -5.32 18.03 5.52
N ALA A 86 -5.72 19.12 4.91
CA ALA A 86 -5.74 19.24 3.44
C ALA A 86 -4.36 19.03 2.80
N GLU A 87 -3.29 19.08 3.59
CA GLU A 87 -1.90 18.91 3.15
C GLU A 87 -1.25 17.60 3.60
N ARG A 88 -1.97 16.65 4.25
CA ARG A 88 -1.32 15.38 4.63
C ARG A 88 -0.86 14.63 3.40
N PRO A 89 0.45 14.34 3.36
CA PRO A 89 1.00 13.55 2.28
C PRO A 89 0.35 12.17 2.30
N TRP A 90 -0.07 11.76 1.19
CA TRP A 90 -0.84 10.59 0.89
C TRP A 90 -0.07 9.31 1.15
N SER A 91 -0.68 8.35 1.77
CA SER A 91 -0.12 7.01 1.75
C SER A 91 -0.39 6.40 0.37
N LEU A 92 0.59 6.51 -0.51
CA LEU A 92 0.66 5.69 -1.70
C LEU A 92 1.17 4.32 -1.26
N THR A 93 0.46 3.27 -1.62
CA THR A 93 0.96 1.91 -1.49
C THR A 93 1.22 1.38 -2.90
N PRO A 94 2.35 1.71 -3.54
CA PRO A 94 2.68 1.10 -4.80
C PRO A 94 2.98 -0.37 -4.52
N GLN A 95 2.19 -1.25 -5.07
CA GLN A 95 2.54 -2.67 -5.11
C GLN A 95 3.62 -2.82 -6.17
N LEU A 96 4.88 -2.98 -5.77
CA LEU A 96 5.98 -3.32 -6.68
C LEU A 96 5.81 -4.70 -7.34
N LEU A 97 4.76 -5.44 -6.97
CA LEU A 97 4.36 -6.71 -7.53
C LEU A 97 3.09 -6.50 -8.38
N ASN A 98 3.21 -5.80 -9.48
CA ASN A 98 2.06 -5.43 -10.33
C ASN A 98 1.50 -6.56 -11.18
N ALA A 99 2.19 -7.65 -11.29
CA ALA A 99 1.65 -8.83 -11.94
C ALA A 99 2.10 -10.05 -11.15
N PRO A 100 1.34 -11.13 -11.14
CA PRO A 100 1.69 -12.32 -10.39
C PRO A 100 3.04 -12.92 -10.78
N TYR A 101 3.74 -12.38 -11.77
CA TYR A 101 4.95 -12.96 -12.31
C TYR A 101 6.08 -11.98 -12.68
N ASN A 102 5.88 -10.66 -12.54
CA ASN A 102 6.91 -9.67 -12.87
C ASN A 102 7.47 -9.03 -11.59
N PHE A 103 8.38 -9.72 -10.96
CA PHE A 103 9.16 -9.15 -9.89
C PHE A 103 10.21 -8.18 -10.45
N SER A 104 10.30 -6.99 -9.85
CA SER A 104 11.49 -6.18 -10.04
C SER A 104 12.72 -6.93 -9.50
N GLU A 105 13.89 -6.60 -9.98
CA GLU A 105 15.15 -7.19 -9.53
C GLU A 105 15.33 -7.04 -8.00
N ILE A 106 14.83 -5.94 -7.44
CA ILE A 106 14.84 -5.68 -6.00
C ILE A 106 13.88 -6.58 -5.26
N SER A 107 12.66 -6.75 -5.78
CA SER A 107 11.69 -7.66 -5.19
C SER A 107 12.20 -9.09 -5.18
N LEU A 108 12.83 -9.53 -6.26
CA LEU A 108 13.48 -10.85 -6.34
C LEU A 108 14.63 -10.98 -5.35
N GLY A 109 15.45 -9.94 -5.20
CA GLY A 109 16.54 -9.90 -4.22
C GLY A 109 16.03 -10.01 -2.78
N TYR A 110 14.90 -9.34 -2.46
CA TYR A 110 14.23 -9.51 -1.17
C TYR A 110 13.70 -10.91 -0.96
N CYS A 111 13.02 -11.47 -1.95
CA CYS A 111 12.55 -12.86 -1.88
C CYS A 111 13.70 -13.82 -1.65
N LYS A 112 14.84 -13.60 -2.30
CA LYS A 112 16.03 -14.42 -2.11
C LYS A 112 16.64 -14.25 -0.71
N ALA A 113 16.70 -13.02 -0.21
CA ALA A 113 17.18 -12.75 1.15
C ALA A 113 16.32 -13.45 2.20
N TRP A 114 15.00 -13.39 2.07
CA TRP A 114 14.09 -14.11 2.95
C TRP A 114 14.24 -15.61 2.84
N PHE A 115 14.29 -16.14 1.62
CA PHE A 115 14.47 -17.58 1.40
C PHE A 115 15.75 -18.12 2.04
N ASN A 116 16.82 -17.35 1.98
CA ASN A 116 18.09 -17.72 2.61
C ASN A 116 18.00 -17.79 4.15
N CYS A 117 17.03 -17.08 4.76
CA CYS A 117 16.77 -17.17 6.20
C CYS A 117 16.10 -18.48 6.60
N MET A 118 15.47 -19.23 5.69
CA MET A 118 14.69 -20.41 6.05
C MET A 118 15.52 -21.49 6.76
N LYS A 119 16.79 -21.64 6.37
CA LYS A 119 17.70 -22.57 7.05
C LYS A 119 17.90 -22.21 8.52
N VAL A 120 18.11 -20.91 8.79
CA VAL A 120 18.29 -20.40 10.16
C VAL A 120 16.98 -20.55 10.94
N ILE A 121 15.85 -20.19 10.33
CA ILE A 121 14.53 -20.36 10.98
C ILE A 121 14.26 -21.82 11.30
N LYS A 122 14.55 -22.75 10.38
CA LYS A 122 14.37 -24.21 10.60
C LYS A 122 15.19 -24.71 11.77
N SER A 123 16.39 -24.18 12.02
CA SER A 123 17.21 -24.62 13.16
C SER A 123 16.61 -24.28 14.52
N TYR A 124 15.71 -23.29 14.62
CA TYR A 124 14.97 -23.00 15.85
C TYR A 124 13.78 -23.96 16.07
N TRP A 125 13.17 -24.44 15.00
CA TRP A 125 11.98 -25.31 15.06
C TRP A 125 12.12 -26.52 14.11
N PRO A 126 13.12 -27.38 14.30
CA PRO A 126 13.43 -28.45 13.35
C PRO A 126 12.30 -29.49 13.20
N SER A 127 11.54 -29.75 14.27
CA SER A 127 10.43 -30.70 14.29
C SER A 127 9.08 -30.10 13.87
N LEU A 128 8.93 -28.78 13.91
CA LEU A 128 7.67 -28.11 13.59
C LEU A 128 7.63 -27.60 12.14
N LEU A 129 8.78 -27.40 11.53
CA LEU A 129 8.88 -26.92 10.15
C LEU A 129 9.19 -28.09 9.20
N PRO A 130 8.45 -28.21 8.10
CA PRO A 130 8.74 -29.21 7.07
C PRO A 130 10.09 -28.92 6.38
N GLU A 131 10.47 -29.77 5.42
CA GLU A 131 11.63 -29.50 4.61
C GLU A 131 11.50 -28.19 3.84
N ILE A 132 12.63 -27.50 3.66
CA ILE A 132 12.67 -26.21 2.95
C ILE A 132 12.31 -26.48 1.49
N PRO A 133 11.26 -25.84 0.94
CA PRO A 133 10.86 -26.06 -0.44
C PRO A 133 11.92 -25.52 -1.42
N GLU A 134 11.89 -26.01 -2.64
CA GLU A 134 12.66 -25.41 -3.72
C GLU A 134 12.28 -23.93 -3.92
N TYR A 135 13.29 -23.08 -4.17
CA TYR A 135 13.11 -21.62 -4.26
C TYR A 135 12.01 -21.20 -5.23
N ASN A 136 12.00 -21.78 -6.43
CA ASN A 136 11.01 -21.42 -7.45
C ASN A 136 9.58 -21.84 -7.06
N ASN A 137 9.43 -22.98 -6.38
CA ASN A 137 8.14 -23.43 -5.86
C ASN A 137 7.64 -22.52 -4.75
N TRP A 138 8.51 -22.15 -3.81
CA TRP A 138 8.18 -21.21 -2.76
C TRP A 138 7.82 -19.83 -3.34
N LEU A 139 8.62 -19.30 -4.26
CA LEU A 139 8.39 -18.02 -4.91
C LEU A 139 6.99 -17.99 -5.56
N LYS A 140 6.65 -19.04 -6.29
CA LYS A 140 5.37 -19.16 -6.99
C LYS A 140 4.18 -19.32 -6.03
N LYS A 141 4.31 -20.15 -4.98
CA LYS A 141 3.21 -20.46 -4.07
C LYS A 141 3.01 -19.41 -2.97
N ASP A 142 4.08 -18.91 -2.39
CA ASP A 142 4.03 -18.06 -1.20
C ASP A 142 4.33 -16.59 -1.51
N ALA A 143 5.36 -16.32 -2.30
CA ALA A 143 5.78 -14.95 -2.55
C ALA A 143 4.84 -14.21 -3.52
N THR A 144 4.37 -14.88 -4.58
CA THR A 144 3.51 -14.25 -5.60
C THR A 144 2.05 -14.18 -5.20
N MET A 145 1.57 -15.14 -4.44
CA MET A 145 0.14 -15.25 -4.12
C MET A 145 -0.29 -14.40 -2.91
N GLY A 146 0.64 -13.74 -2.22
CA GLY A 146 0.33 -12.91 -1.05
C GLY A 146 -0.29 -13.66 0.14
N LYS A 147 -0.37 -14.99 0.06
CA LYS A 147 -0.84 -15.88 1.14
C LYS A 147 0.04 -17.11 1.17
N ALA A 148 0.43 -17.54 2.37
CA ALA A 148 1.14 -18.80 2.54
C ALA A 148 0.28 -19.95 2.04
N LYS A 149 0.77 -20.69 1.05
CA LYS A 149 0.11 -21.86 0.44
C LYS A 149 0.99 -23.10 0.47
N SER A 150 2.30 -22.96 0.72
CA SER A 150 3.17 -24.09 0.97
C SER A 150 3.00 -24.60 2.40
N GLU A 151 3.30 -25.86 2.63
CA GLU A 151 3.35 -26.42 3.98
C GLU A 151 4.28 -25.63 4.89
N TRP A 152 5.43 -25.22 4.36
CA TRP A 152 6.38 -24.35 5.06
C TRP A 152 5.75 -23.04 5.52
N GLY A 153 5.12 -22.32 4.59
CA GLY A 153 4.51 -21.02 4.90
C GLY A 153 3.36 -21.15 5.89
N ILE A 154 2.58 -22.22 5.81
CA ILE A 154 1.48 -22.52 6.76
C ILE A 154 2.05 -22.81 8.15
N ALA A 155 3.06 -23.68 8.25
CA ALA A 155 3.71 -24.05 9.51
C ALA A 155 4.39 -22.83 10.16
N LEU A 156 5.16 -22.05 9.40
CA LEU A 156 5.80 -20.84 9.90
C LEU A 156 4.78 -19.82 10.44
N LYS A 157 3.65 -19.68 9.75
CA LYS A 157 2.56 -18.82 10.22
C LYS A 157 1.94 -19.33 11.52
N ALA A 158 1.82 -20.62 11.70
CA ALA A 158 1.31 -21.24 12.93
C ALA A 158 2.27 -20.98 14.10
N ILE A 159 3.58 -21.21 13.91
CA ILE A 159 4.62 -20.92 14.91
C ILE A 159 4.59 -19.45 15.32
N ARG A 160 4.56 -18.54 14.34
CA ARG A 160 4.52 -17.10 14.60
C ARG A 160 3.27 -16.64 15.36
N LYS A 161 2.15 -17.35 15.18
CA LYS A 161 0.89 -17.02 15.89
C LYS A 161 0.79 -17.62 17.27
N ALA A 162 1.50 -18.72 17.51
CA ALA A 162 1.44 -19.44 18.77
C ALA A 162 2.04 -18.63 19.92
N ASP A 163 3.09 -17.86 19.65
CA ASP A 163 3.81 -17.10 20.66
C ASP A 163 4.39 -15.78 20.10
N LYS A 164 4.40 -14.73 20.93
CA LYS A 164 5.01 -13.44 20.62
C LYS A 164 6.53 -13.52 20.56
N GLU A 165 7.13 -14.37 21.35
CA GLU A 165 8.58 -14.59 21.37
C GLU A 165 9.03 -15.25 20.08
N ASN A 166 8.32 -16.26 19.60
CA ASN A 166 8.54 -16.86 18.29
C ASN A 166 8.43 -15.82 17.16
N ALA A 167 7.43 -14.95 17.25
CA ALA A 167 7.27 -13.88 16.27
C ALA A 167 8.47 -12.91 16.28
N ALA A 168 8.99 -12.55 17.45
CA ALA A 168 10.13 -11.67 17.60
C ALA A 168 11.41 -12.28 17.02
N ILE A 169 11.68 -13.57 17.30
CA ILE A 169 12.83 -14.30 16.75
C ILE A 169 12.77 -14.32 15.22
N ILE A 170 11.63 -14.67 14.65
CA ILE A 170 11.43 -14.69 13.18
C ILE A 170 11.65 -13.31 12.59
N ASP A 171 11.12 -12.26 13.21
CA ASP A 171 11.28 -10.89 12.76
C ASP A 171 12.75 -10.42 12.82
N GLN A 172 13.47 -10.77 13.90
CA GLN A 172 14.87 -10.43 14.05
C GLN A 172 15.73 -11.07 12.95
N ILE A 173 15.57 -12.37 12.71
CA ILE A 173 16.29 -13.08 11.64
C ILE A 173 16.00 -12.43 10.29
N TYR A 174 14.76 -12.11 10.03
CA TYR A 174 14.31 -11.43 8.83
C TYR A 174 14.97 -10.04 8.68
N TYR A 175 14.94 -9.21 9.72
CA TYR A 175 15.51 -7.87 9.67
C TYR A 175 17.02 -7.87 9.41
N LEU A 176 17.75 -8.79 10.00
CA LEU A 176 19.18 -8.93 9.76
C LEU A 176 19.50 -9.26 8.30
N SER A 177 18.75 -10.18 7.70
CA SER A 177 18.94 -10.54 6.29
C SER A 177 18.61 -9.37 5.35
N ILE A 178 17.53 -8.64 5.61
CA ILE A 178 17.17 -7.46 4.82
C ILE A 178 18.22 -6.35 4.96
N LYS A 179 18.74 -6.14 6.15
CA LYS A 179 19.84 -5.18 6.39
C LYS A 179 21.08 -5.50 5.54
N GLN A 180 21.46 -6.77 5.50
CA GLN A 180 22.58 -7.24 4.66
C GLN A 180 22.29 -7.03 3.17
N TYR A 181 21.10 -7.37 2.72
CA TYR A 181 20.69 -7.16 1.34
C TYR A 181 20.74 -5.68 0.93
N TRP A 182 20.24 -4.78 1.78
CA TRP A 182 20.30 -3.34 1.51
C TRP A 182 21.71 -2.78 1.48
N LYS A 183 22.63 -3.30 2.32
CA LYS A 183 24.05 -2.96 2.24
C LYS A 183 24.64 -3.30 0.86
N LEU A 184 24.25 -4.44 0.29
CA LEU A 184 24.67 -4.83 -1.07
C LEU A 184 24.05 -3.93 -2.14
N VAL A 185 22.76 -3.65 -2.05
CA VAL A 185 22.08 -2.75 -2.98
C VAL A 185 22.70 -1.35 -2.97
N LYS A 186 22.99 -0.80 -1.80
CA LYS A 186 23.60 0.54 -1.65
C LYS A 186 24.97 0.61 -2.33
N LYS A 187 25.76 -0.47 -2.27
CA LYS A 187 27.08 -0.55 -2.93
C LYS A 187 27.00 -0.72 -4.45
N ASN A 188 25.87 -1.19 -4.97
CA ASN A 188 25.70 -1.45 -6.39
C ASN A 188 24.90 -0.33 -7.09
N LYS A 189 25.64 0.62 -7.69
CA LYS A 189 25.04 1.78 -8.38
C LYS A 189 24.04 1.39 -9.49
N LYS A 190 24.24 0.26 -10.17
CA LYS A 190 23.36 -0.20 -11.25
C LYS A 190 22.01 -0.67 -10.67
N ILE A 191 22.04 -1.47 -9.61
CA ILE A 191 20.82 -1.92 -8.92
C ILE A 191 20.08 -0.72 -8.32
N LEU A 192 20.81 0.21 -7.69
CA LEU A 192 20.21 1.41 -7.11
C LEU A 192 19.53 2.30 -8.15
N LYS A 193 20.14 2.49 -9.31
CA LYS A 193 19.56 3.23 -10.44
C LYS A 193 18.28 2.55 -10.95
N LYS A 194 18.31 1.23 -11.10
CA LYS A 194 17.13 0.46 -11.53
C LYS A 194 16.00 0.53 -10.50
N PHE A 195 16.32 0.39 -9.22
CA PHE A 195 15.35 0.55 -8.14
C PHE A 195 14.65 1.92 -8.18
N LYS A 196 15.42 2.99 -8.32
CA LYS A 196 14.85 4.33 -8.44
C LYS A 196 13.87 4.41 -9.62
N LYS A 197 14.26 3.89 -10.77
CA LYS A 197 13.40 3.85 -11.96
C LYS A 197 12.13 3.05 -11.73
N ASP A 198 12.25 1.82 -11.18
CA ASP A 198 11.11 0.93 -10.93
C ASP A 198 10.15 1.54 -9.92
N LEU A 199 10.67 2.15 -8.85
CA LEU A 199 9.85 2.83 -7.83
C LEU A 199 9.13 4.05 -8.43
N THR A 200 9.82 4.88 -9.19
CA THR A 200 9.23 6.03 -9.88
C THR A 200 8.10 5.60 -10.81
N SER A 201 8.34 4.60 -11.65
CA SER A 201 7.34 4.08 -12.58
C SER A 201 6.13 3.48 -11.85
N SER A 202 6.36 2.76 -10.74
CA SER A 202 5.28 2.19 -9.94
C SER A 202 4.41 3.26 -9.29
N ILE A 203 5.03 4.32 -8.74
CA ILE A 203 4.31 5.45 -8.15
C ILE A 203 3.47 6.15 -9.22
N GLN A 204 4.06 6.46 -10.39
CA GLN A 204 3.35 7.10 -11.49
C GLN A 204 2.18 6.25 -11.98
N HIS A 205 2.39 4.93 -12.12
CA HIS A 205 1.33 4.01 -12.52
C HIS A 205 0.16 4.00 -11.52
N VAL A 206 0.44 3.91 -10.23
CA VAL A 206 -0.60 3.96 -9.20
C VAL A 206 -1.35 5.29 -9.21
N LEU A 207 -0.64 6.39 -9.36
CA LEU A 207 -1.25 7.72 -9.44
C LEU A 207 -2.11 7.90 -10.69
N SER A 208 -1.67 7.40 -11.84
CA SER A 208 -2.44 7.51 -13.09
C SER A 208 -3.78 6.78 -13.05
N GLN A 209 -3.94 5.80 -12.16
CA GLN A 209 -5.20 5.10 -11.96
C GLN A 209 -6.18 5.83 -11.02
N LYS A 210 -5.72 6.87 -10.32
CA LYS A 210 -6.50 7.66 -9.35
C LYS A 210 -6.69 9.06 -9.91
N HIS A 211 -7.91 9.41 -10.23
CA HIS A 211 -8.22 10.75 -10.73
C HIS A 211 -8.47 11.70 -9.56
N PHE A 212 -9.09 11.18 -8.50
CA PHE A 212 -9.49 11.96 -7.33
C PHE A 212 -9.16 11.24 -6.03
N TRP A 213 -9.04 12.03 -4.97
CA TRP A 213 -8.88 11.61 -3.59
C TRP A 213 -10.05 12.07 -2.76
N LEU A 214 -10.64 11.13 -2.02
CA LEU A 214 -11.70 11.38 -1.07
C LEU A 214 -11.17 11.13 0.34
N ASN A 215 -10.96 12.19 1.10
CA ASN A 215 -10.68 12.11 2.52
C ASN A 215 -12.00 12.17 3.28
N ALA A 216 -12.33 11.11 4.00
CA ALA A 216 -13.53 11.02 4.81
C ALA A 216 -13.18 10.88 6.29
N PHE A 217 -13.74 11.75 7.13
CA PHE A 217 -13.45 11.81 8.56
C PHE A 217 -14.54 11.08 9.35
N TYR A 218 -14.13 10.07 10.08
CA TYR A 218 -14.98 9.22 10.90
C TYR A 218 -14.71 9.49 12.38
N GLU A 219 -15.74 9.34 13.21
CA GLU A 219 -15.61 9.57 14.64
C GLU A 219 -14.69 8.54 15.31
N THR A 220 -14.84 7.28 14.93
CA THR A 220 -14.05 6.15 15.44
C THR A 220 -13.65 5.21 14.30
N SER A 221 -12.81 4.22 14.60
CA SER A 221 -12.43 3.18 13.64
C SER A 221 -13.61 2.36 13.11
N ASP A 222 -14.68 2.26 13.85
CA ASP A 222 -15.84 1.41 13.53
C ASP A 222 -17.05 2.18 13.00
N THR A 223 -17.02 3.52 13.05
CA THR A 223 -18.06 4.39 12.52
C THR A 223 -18.17 4.24 11.00
N ILE A 224 -19.38 4.12 10.49
CA ILE A 224 -19.67 4.02 9.05
C ILE A 224 -19.91 5.39 8.45
N GLU A 225 -20.70 6.23 9.12
CA GLU A 225 -21.06 7.57 8.68
C GLU A 225 -19.91 8.54 8.88
N THR A 226 -19.67 9.40 7.89
CA THR A 226 -18.66 10.45 7.98
C THR A 226 -19.27 11.79 8.37
N LYS A 227 -18.55 12.55 9.18
CA LYS A 227 -18.93 13.94 9.53
C LYS A 227 -18.54 14.93 8.44
N ASN A 228 -17.39 14.68 7.79
CA ASN A 228 -16.85 15.57 6.77
C ASN A 228 -16.16 14.76 5.66
N ILE A 229 -16.28 15.26 4.45
CA ILE A 229 -15.62 14.72 3.27
C ILE A 229 -14.92 15.86 2.52
N PHE A 230 -13.74 15.56 1.97
CA PHE A 230 -13.01 16.44 1.08
C PHE A 230 -12.62 15.66 -0.16
N LEU A 231 -13.07 16.13 -1.30
CA LEU A 231 -12.73 15.56 -2.59
C LEU A 231 -11.75 16.48 -3.30
N SER A 232 -10.64 15.94 -3.75
CA SER A 232 -9.57 16.69 -4.43
C SER A 232 -9.07 15.96 -5.66
N VAL A 233 -8.48 16.69 -6.59
CA VAL A 233 -7.79 16.10 -7.74
C VAL A 233 -6.52 15.39 -7.25
N THR A 234 -6.27 14.21 -7.77
CA THR A 234 -5.03 13.49 -7.47
C THR A 234 -3.84 14.30 -7.97
N PRO A 235 -2.96 14.73 -7.07
CA PRO A 235 -1.81 15.50 -7.49
C PRO A 235 -0.82 14.65 -8.28
N GLN A 236 -0.16 15.23 -9.25
CA GLN A 236 0.90 14.57 -10.02
C GLN A 236 2.26 14.87 -9.39
N ILE A 237 3.10 13.85 -9.31
CA ILE A 237 4.45 13.96 -8.76
C ILE A 237 5.45 14.18 -9.90
N SER A 238 6.31 15.17 -9.72
CA SER A 238 7.50 15.39 -10.54
C SER A 238 8.78 15.27 -9.67
N ASP A 239 9.92 15.15 -10.32
CA ASP A 239 11.26 15.17 -9.70
C ASP A 239 11.45 14.23 -8.51
N LEU A 240 10.89 13.03 -8.61
CA LEU A 240 11.04 12.03 -7.56
C LEU A 240 12.49 11.59 -7.41
N SER A 241 13.05 11.80 -6.23
CA SER A 241 14.35 11.26 -5.81
C SER A 241 14.22 10.33 -4.62
N VAL A 242 15.06 9.29 -4.61
CA VAL A 242 15.06 8.22 -3.61
C VAL A 242 16.38 8.22 -2.86
N HIS A 243 16.30 8.35 -1.54
CA HIS A 243 17.46 8.27 -0.65
C HIS A 243 17.27 7.09 0.32
N ILE A 244 18.28 6.22 0.40
CA ILE A 244 18.23 5.05 1.28
C ILE A 244 19.14 5.34 2.49
N HIS A 245 18.52 5.41 3.66
CA HIS A 245 19.21 5.55 4.93
C HIS A 245 19.29 4.19 5.62
N LEU A 246 20.50 3.63 5.68
CA LEU A 246 20.77 2.45 6.52
C LEU A 246 21.07 2.95 7.93
N ASN A 247 20.22 2.60 8.85
CA ASN A 247 20.46 2.84 10.27
C ASN A 247 21.30 1.65 10.77
N GLU A 248 22.61 1.84 10.93
CA GLU A 248 23.53 0.74 11.24
C GLU A 248 23.38 0.24 12.67
N ASP A 249 22.87 1.09 13.57
CA ASP A 249 22.80 0.84 15.01
C ASP A 249 21.44 0.35 15.52
N THR A 250 20.47 0.18 14.66
CA THR A 250 19.12 -0.24 15.05
C THR A 250 18.64 -1.48 14.31
N ASP A 251 17.86 -2.32 15.00
CA ASP A 251 17.17 -3.48 14.43
C ASP A 251 16.00 -3.10 13.50
N LYS A 252 15.91 -1.82 13.13
CA LYS A 252 14.84 -1.32 12.26
C LYS A 252 15.22 -1.49 10.79
N LEU A 253 14.19 -1.72 9.97
CA LEU A 253 14.32 -1.73 8.51
C LEU A 253 14.90 -0.41 8.01
N PRO A 254 15.67 -0.44 6.90
CA PRO A 254 16.17 0.77 6.27
C PRO A 254 15.02 1.73 5.96
N LYS A 255 15.23 3.00 6.26
CA LYS A 255 14.31 4.06 5.85
C LYS A 255 14.66 4.49 4.43
N ILE A 256 13.64 4.57 3.60
CA ILE A 256 13.75 5.13 2.27
C ILE A 256 13.06 6.48 2.30
N GLU A 257 13.83 7.53 2.17
CA GLU A 257 13.32 8.88 2.02
C GLU A 257 13.04 9.14 0.54
N LEU A 258 11.85 9.65 0.27
CA LEU A 258 11.43 10.12 -1.02
C LEU A 258 11.39 11.64 -0.97
N GLN A 259 12.00 12.30 -1.94
CA GLN A 259 11.84 13.73 -2.16
C GLN A 259 11.19 13.92 -3.53
N TYR A 260 10.17 14.75 -3.59
CA TYR A 260 9.41 14.97 -4.81
C TYR A 260 8.84 16.40 -4.83
N ASN A 261 8.46 16.84 -6.01
CA ASN A 261 7.71 18.06 -6.21
C ASN A 261 6.30 17.69 -6.68
N LEU A 262 5.32 18.55 -6.43
CA LEU A 262 4.01 18.43 -7.07
C LEU A 262 4.03 19.26 -8.35
N THR A 263 3.39 18.76 -9.40
CA THR A 263 3.26 19.50 -10.66
C THR A 263 2.53 20.84 -10.45
N SER A 264 1.58 20.87 -9.49
CA SER A 264 0.88 22.08 -9.09
C SER A 264 1.74 23.06 -8.25
N ASN A 265 2.87 22.59 -7.70
CA ASN A 265 3.80 23.41 -6.92
C ASN A 265 5.25 22.97 -7.15
N PRO A 266 5.81 23.25 -8.35
CA PRO A 266 7.11 22.72 -8.76
C PRO A 266 8.29 23.26 -7.95
N ASN A 267 8.10 24.38 -7.26
CA ASN A 267 9.16 25.03 -6.47
C ASN A 267 9.23 24.54 -5.02
N LYS A 268 8.22 23.79 -4.55
CA LYS A 268 8.19 23.23 -3.18
C LYS A 268 8.59 21.77 -3.19
N LYS A 269 9.64 21.44 -2.44
CA LYS A 269 10.07 20.06 -2.20
C LYS A 269 9.27 19.45 -1.06
N PHE A 270 8.67 18.31 -1.33
CA PHE A 270 8.00 17.49 -0.33
C PHE A 270 8.88 16.29 0.04
N LYS A 271 8.73 15.79 1.25
CA LYS A 271 9.42 14.61 1.75
C LYS A 271 8.41 13.57 2.14
N GLY A 272 8.63 12.34 1.70
CA GLY A 272 7.87 11.18 2.11
C GLY A 272 8.81 10.06 2.56
N GLN A 273 8.27 9.05 3.21
CA GLN A 273 9.01 7.86 3.59
C GLN A 273 8.38 6.63 2.95
N ALA A 274 9.18 5.84 2.26
CA ALA A 274 8.77 4.53 1.83
C ALA A 274 9.23 3.51 2.87
N LEU A 275 8.27 2.79 3.44
CA LEU A 275 8.52 1.69 4.36
C LEU A 275 8.33 0.38 3.61
N MET A 276 9.38 -0.43 3.53
CA MET A 276 9.24 -1.80 3.08
C MET A 276 8.61 -2.63 4.18
N ARG A 277 7.48 -3.21 3.90
CA ARG A 277 6.81 -4.13 4.81
C ARG A 277 6.56 -5.46 4.11
N TRP A 278 6.83 -6.54 4.82
CA TRP A 278 6.29 -7.82 4.43
C TRP A 278 4.78 -7.81 4.65
N GLY A 279 4.06 -8.21 3.62
CA GLY A 279 2.61 -8.31 3.72
C GLY A 279 2.22 -9.28 4.82
N ASN A 280 1.48 -8.79 5.81
CA ASN A 280 0.84 -9.56 6.88
C ASN A 280 1.74 -10.27 7.89
N GLY A 281 3.05 -10.02 7.92
CA GLY A 281 3.95 -10.61 8.91
C GLY A 281 4.02 -12.15 8.90
N ASN A 282 3.70 -12.78 7.78
CA ASN A 282 3.60 -14.22 7.65
C ASN A 282 4.81 -14.88 6.98
N GLY A 283 5.93 -14.15 6.88
CA GLY A 283 7.08 -14.64 6.12
C GLY A 283 6.85 -14.68 4.60
N ILE A 284 5.81 -14.03 4.12
CA ILE A 284 5.47 -13.98 2.70
C ILE A 284 6.08 -12.72 2.11
N ALA A 285 6.84 -12.88 1.05
CA ALA A 285 7.52 -11.80 0.32
C ALA A 285 6.54 -10.93 -0.48
N ASN A 286 5.48 -10.49 0.13
CA ASN A 286 4.59 -9.50 -0.47
C ASN A 286 5.06 -8.10 -0.04
N ILE A 287 5.93 -7.52 -0.82
CA ILE A 287 6.55 -6.23 -0.51
C ILE A 287 5.52 -5.14 -0.77
N ARG A 288 5.11 -4.48 0.30
CA ARG A 288 4.27 -3.29 0.22
C ARG A 288 5.11 -2.08 0.56
N TRP A 289 5.10 -1.11 -0.34
CA TRP A 289 5.67 0.19 -0.10
C TRP A 289 4.56 1.12 0.37
N ASN A 290 4.65 1.59 1.61
CA ASN A 290 3.81 2.69 2.07
C ASN A 290 4.62 3.97 1.91
N ILE A 291 4.12 4.88 1.12
CA ILE A 291 4.65 6.23 1.01
C ILE A 291 3.74 7.11 1.86
N SER A 292 4.31 7.68 2.88
CA SER A 292 3.60 8.62 3.77
C SER A 292 4.19 10.01 3.63
#